data_de6b0dfbe3550bc4b7233b80cf76b8ad
#
_entry.id   de6b0dfbe3550bc4b7233b80cf76b8ad
#
_cell.length_a   1.000
_cell.length_b   1.000
_cell.length_c   1.000
_cell.angle_alpha   90.00
_cell.angle_beta   90.00
_cell.angle_gamma   90.00
#
_symmetry.space_group_name_H-M   'P 1'
#
loop_
_entity.id
_entity.type
_entity.pdbx_description
1 polymer ?
#
loop_
_entity_poly.entity_id
_entity_poly.type
_entity_poly.pdbx_seq_one_letter_code
_entity_poly.pdbx_strand_id
1 'polypeptide(L)'
;MCTNWASPENVEVGTIVVYAYSYNARHPQFCRVVRKTAKSVQVEYLAKTIVSHDGYGQNGTCIPNENEVSHTDSKLHRFTKNGFLKINDRLCWIYEGEPEDFYTD
;
A
#
# COMPACT_ATOMS: atom_id res chain seq x y z
N MET A 1 -16.79 -6.41 5.14
CA MET A 1 -15.42 -6.59 5.63
C MET A 1 -14.84 -5.24 6.04
N CYS A 2 -14.27 -5.16 7.22
CA CYS A 2 -13.73 -3.90 7.71
C CYS A 2 -12.33 -3.66 7.15
N THR A 3 -12.08 -2.46 6.65
CA THR A 3 -10.75 -2.08 6.23
C THR A 3 -9.89 -1.79 7.46
N ASN A 4 -8.73 -2.41 7.52
CA ASN A 4 -7.79 -2.19 8.61
C ASN A 4 -6.85 -1.03 8.25
N TRP A 5 -7.27 0.18 8.56
CA TRP A 5 -6.53 1.38 8.22
C TRP A 5 -5.20 1.45 8.97
N ALA A 6 -4.14 1.85 8.26
CA ALA A 6 -2.82 2.00 8.85
C ALA A 6 -2.79 3.15 9.85
N SER A 7 -2.29 2.89 11.05
CA SER A 7 -2.20 3.86 12.15
C SER A 7 -0.92 3.62 12.94
N PRO A 8 -0.53 4.53 13.83
CA PRO A 8 0.66 4.32 14.66
C PRO A 8 0.63 3.04 15.49
N GLU A 9 -0.57 2.55 15.79
CA GLU A 9 -0.75 1.38 16.67
C GLU A 9 -0.53 0.06 15.97
N ASN A 10 -0.78 -0.01 14.65
CA ASN A 10 -0.73 -1.28 13.91
C ASN A 10 0.37 -1.33 12.85
N VAL A 11 1.13 -0.25 12.67
CA VAL A 11 2.21 -0.19 11.69
C VAL A 11 3.55 -0.32 12.39
N GLU A 12 4.37 -1.26 11.93
CA GLU A 12 5.72 -1.48 12.44
C GLU A 12 6.68 -1.65 11.28
N VAL A 13 7.98 -1.68 11.56
CA VAL A 13 8.98 -1.99 10.54
C VAL A 13 8.71 -3.39 10.00
N GLY A 14 8.62 -3.51 8.69
CA GLY A 14 8.27 -4.75 8.01
C GLY A 14 6.80 -4.86 7.61
N THR A 15 5.94 -4.02 8.16
CA THR A 15 4.52 -4.01 7.80
C THR A 15 4.37 -3.55 6.36
N ILE A 16 3.50 -4.24 5.60
CA ILE A 16 3.16 -3.82 4.25
C ILE A 16 1.84 -3.08 4.30
N VAL A 17 1.84 -1.87 3.78
CA VAL A 17 0.63 -1.04 3.67
C VAL A 17 0.31 -0.87 2.20
N VAL A 18 -0.97 -0.57 1.94
CA VAL A 18 -1.47 -0.43 0.58
C VAL A 18 -2.24 0.86 0.48
N TYR A 19 -2.08 1.56 -0.63
CA TYR A 19 -3.01 2.62 -1.01
C TYR A 19 -3.37 2.44 -2.47
N ALA A 20 -4.54 2.92 -2.86
CA ALA A 20 -4.98 2.86 -4.25
C ALA A 20 -5.10 4.29 -4.77
N TYR A 21 -4.57 4.50 -5.97
CA TYR A 21 -4.70 5.79 -6.62
C TYR A 21 -5.29 5.60 -8.00
N SER A 22 -6.23 6.45 -8.31
CA SER A 22 -6.72 6.53 -9.68
C SER A 22 -7.92 7.45 -9.77
N TYR A 23 -8.27 7.79 -10.96
CA TYR A 23 -9.45 8.56 -11.29
C TYR A 23 -10.39 7.61 -12.02
N ASN A 24 -10.63 6.80 -12.51
CA ASN A 24 -11.54 5.86 -13.15
C ASN A 24 -10.98 4.42 -13.16
N ALA A 25 -10.04 4.19 -12.24
CA ALA A 25 -9.37 2.90 -12.19
C ALA A 25 -8.92 2.65 -10.76
N ARG A 26 -8.47 1.46 -10.44
CA ARG A 26 -7.94 1.17 -9.12
C ARG A 26 -6.58 0.49 -9.29
N HIS A 27 -5.54 1.17 -8.83
CA HIS A 27 -4.18 0.67 -8.90
C HIS A 27 -3.58 0.62 -7.49
N PRO A 28 -3.60 -0.55 -6.84
CA PRO A 28 -3.00 -0.67 -5.52
C PRO A 28 -1.48 -0.51 -5.60
N GLN A 29 -0.93 0.26 -4.68
CA GLN A 29 0.50 0.40 -4.50
C GLN A 29 0.88 -0.19 -3.17
N PHE A 30 1.76 -1.17 -3.16
CA PHE A 30 2.24 -1.80 -1.95
C PHE A 30 3.51 -1.11 -1.47
N CYS A 31 3.58 -0.84 -0.17
CA CYS A 31 4.74 -0.21 0.45
C CYS A 31 5.11 -0.97 1.72
N ARG A 32 6.39 -1.25 1.90
CA ARG A 32 6.87 -1.88 3.14
C ARG A 32 7.52 -0.82 4.01
N VAL A 33 7.13 -0.79 5.28
CA VAL A 33 7.69 0.15 6.24
C VAL A 33 9.12 -0.28 6.57
N VAL A 34 10.09 0.60 6.32
CA VAL A 34 11.50 0.33 6.59
C VAL A 34 12.02 1.09 7.80
N ARG A 35 11.31 2.12 8.22
CA ARG A 35 11.66 2.90 9.41
C ARG A 35 10.39 3.51 10.00
N LYS A 36 10.31 3.54 11.31
CA LYS A 36 9.19 4.14 12.01
C LYS A 36 9.70 5.07 13.10
N THR A 37 9.09 6.25 13.19
CA THR A 37 9.27 7.17 14.29
C THR A 37 7.94 7.30 15.03
N ALA A 38 7.91 8.11 16.10
CA ALA A 38 6.69 8.30 16.88
C ALA A 38 5.54 8.89 16.04
N LYS A 39 5.85 9.63 14.97
CA LYS A 39 4.83 10.37 14.21
C LYS A 39 4.86 10.10 12.71
N SER A 40 5.79 9.29 12.24
CA SER A 40 5.95 9.09 10.79
C SER A 40 6.57 7.75 10.47
N VAL A 41 6.54 7.40 9.19
CA VAL A 41 7.17 6.19 8.68
C VAL A 41 7.92 6.50 7.39
N GLN A 42 8.97 5.72 7.15
CA GLN A 42 9.65 5.69 5.86
C GLN A 42 9.34 4.35 5.21
N VAL A 43 9.06 4.36 3.92
CA VAL A 43 8.64 3.15 3.21
C VAL A 43 9.49 2.94 1.96
N GLU A 44 9.51 1.69 1.49
CA GLU A 44 9.98 1.35 0.16
C GLU A 44 8.79 0.83 -0.64
N TYR A 45 8.73 1.22 -1.92
CA TYR A 45 7.64 0.81 -2.79
C TYR A 45 7.97 -0.54 -3.39
N LEU A 46 7.02 -1.46 -3.28
CA LEU A 46 7.18 -2.82 -3.79
C LEU A 46 6.50 -2.95 -5.13
N ALA A 47 7.11 -3.72 -6.03
CA ALA A 47 6.44 -4.12 -7.27
C ALA A 47 5.27 -5.04 -6.92
N LYS A 48 4.29 -5.11 -7.81
CA LYS A 48 3.15 -6.00 -7.63
C LYS A 48 3.23 -7.18 -8.60
N THR A 49 2.70 -8.30 -8.16
CA THR A 49 2.56 -9.50 -8.99
C THR A 49 1.10 -9.73 -9.25
N ILE A 50 0.72 -9.84 -10.51
CA ILE A 50 -0.67 -10.13 -10.88
C ILE A 50 -0.92 -11.61 -10.64
N VAL A 51 -1.95 -11.93 -9.84
CA VAL A 51 -2.29 -13.32 -9.56
C VAL A 51 -3.51 -13.80 -10.34
N SER A 52 -4.39 -12.87 -10.76
CA SER A 52 -5.49 -13.22 -11.65
C SER A 52 -5.90 -12.00 -12.46
N HIS A 53 -6.50 -12.24 -13.62
CA HIS A 53 -7.05 -11.18 -14.46
C HIS A 53 -8.19 -11.76 -15.28
N ASP A 54 -8.99 -10.86 -15.87
CA ASP A 54 -10.21 -11.23 -16.59
C ASP A 54 -9.97 -11.72 -18.02
N GLY A 55 -8.73 -11.88 -18.42
CA GLY A 55 -8.38 -12.27 -19.79
C GLY A 55 -8.06 -11.09 -20.69
N TYR A 56 -8.49 -9.90 -20.33
CA TYR A 56 -8.21 -8.68 -21.07
C TYR A 56 -7.18 -7.80 -20.39
N GLY A 57 -6.74 -8.17 -19.17
CA GLY A 57 -5.77 -7.41 -18.41
C GLY A 57 -6.31 -6.13 -17.77
N GLN A 58 -7.63 -5.96 -17.76
CA GLN A 58 -8.26 -4.77 -17.23
C GLN A 58 -8.66 -4.89 -15.78
N ASN A 59 -9.08 -6.07 -15.34
CA ASN A 59 -9.49 -6.33 -13.97
C ASN A 59 -8.79 -7.57 -13.46
N GLY A 60 -8.53 -7.59 -12.16
CA GLY A 60 -7.90 -8.76 -11.57
C GLY A 60 -7.50 -8.52 -10.14
N THR A 61 -6.59 -9.36 -9.65
CA THR A 61 -6.04 -9.26 -8.32
C THR A 61 -4.52 -9.31 -8.37
N CYS A 62 -3.89 -8.69 -7.38
CA CYS A 62 -2.43 -8.66 -7.29
C CYS A 62 -1.98 -8.75 -5.83
N ILE A 63 -0.72 -9.15 -5.67
CA ILE A 63 -0.06 -9.24 -4.36
C ILE A 63 1.26 -8.46 -4.44
N PRO A 64 1.82 -8.05 -3.29
CA PRO A 64 3.14 -7.41 -3.31
C PRO A 64 4.23 -8.42 -3.62
N ASN A 65 5.21 -7.99 -4.40
CA ASN A 65 6.43 -8.77 -4.60
C ASN A 65 7.47 -8.25 -3.60
N GLU A 66 7.63 -8.96 -2.49
CA GLU A 66 8.50 -8.52 -1.41
C GLU A 66 9.98 -8.56 -1.77
N ASN A 67 10.32 -9.25 -2.83
CA ASN A 67 11.70 -9.38 -3.30
C ASN A 67 12.08 -8.32 -4.35
N GLU A 68 11.12 -7.51 -4.77
CA GLU A 68 11.36 -6.50 -5.80
C GLU A 68 10.92 -5.12 -5.32
N VAL A 69 11.91 -4.32 -4.93
CA VAL A 69 11.67 -2.93 -4.51
C VAL A 69 11.78 -2.06 -5.75
N SER A 70 10.68 -1.40 -6.12
CA SER A 70 10.68 -0.53 -7.29
C SER A 70 11.26 0.86 -6.98
N HIS A 71 11.17 1.30 -5.73
CA HIS A 71 11.67 2.62 -5.35
C HIS A 71 11.76 2.69 -3.83
N THR A 72 12.84 3.29 -3.34
CA THR A 72 12.99 3.57 -1.91
C THR A 72 12.75 5.05 -1.68
N ASP A 73 11.79 5.36 -0.81
CA ASP A 73 11.43 6.74 -0.54
C ASP A 73 12.40 7.33 0.49
N SER A 74 12.90 8.53 0.19
CA SER A 74 13.75 9.25 1.13
C SER A 74 12.96 10.10 2.12
N LYS A 75 11.64 10.24 1.90
CA LYS A 75 10.78 11.04 2.75
C LYS A 75 10.20 10.23 3.90
N LEU A 76 9.89 10.94 5.00
CA LEU A 76 9.07 10.40 6.06
C LEU A 76 7.63 10.83 5.81
N HIS A 77 6.71 9.87 5.86
CA HIS A 77 5.28 10.13 5.73
C HIS A 77 4.66 10.21 7.11
N ARG A 78 4.06 11.34 7.43
CA ARG A 78 3.51 11.59 8.76
C ARG A 78 2.11 11.01 8.90
N PHE A 79 1.80 10.52 10.08
CA PHE A 79 0.43 10.18 10.41
C PHE A 79 -0.40 11.46 10.46
N THR A 80 -1.67 11.37 10.03
CA THR A 80 -2.57 12.52 10.05
C THR A 80 -2.98 12.86 11.47
N LYS A 81 -3.63 14.01 11.64
CA LYS A 81 -4.21 14.44 12.88
C LYS A 81 -5.12 13.40 13.52
N ASN A 82 -5.81 12.64 12.67
CA ASN A 82 -6.75 11.60 13.11
C ASN A 82 -6.06 10.26 13.35
N GLY A 83 -4.74 10.18 13.19
CA GLY A 83 -4.00 8.97 13.47
C GLY A 83 -3.95 7.97 12.32
N PHE A 84 -4.16 8.41 11.09
CA PHE A 84 -4.07 7.54 9.92
C PHE A 84 -2.83 7.83 9.09
N LEU A 85 -2.29 6.81 8.44
CA LEU A 85 -1.14 6.98 7.55
C LEU A 85 -1.61 7.45 6.18
N LYS A 86 -1.00 8.52 5.67
CA LYS A 86 -1.21 8.98 4.30
C LYS A 86 0.10 8.92 3.52
N ILE A 87 0.04 8.35 2.34
CA ILE A 87 1.15 8.37 1.38
C ILE A 87 0.60 8.93 0.08
N ASN A 88 1.25 9.96 -0.44
CA ASN A 88 0.82 10.66 -1.67
C ASN A 88 -0.64 11.09 -1.61
N ASP A 89 -1.04 11.65 -0.45
CA ASP A 89 -2.40 12.13 -0.19
C ASP A 89 -3.48 11.05 -0.19
N ARG A 90 -3.10 9.79 -0.07
CA ARG A 90 -4.03 8.65 -0.02
C ARG A 90 -3.89 7.94 1.32
N LEU A 91 -5.04 7.60 1.90
CA LEU A 91 -5.06 6.80 3.12
C LEU A 91 -4.60 5.39 2.81
N CYS A 92 -3.78 4.84 3.69
CA CYS A 92 -3.25 3.49 3.55
C CYS A 92 -3.97 2.52 4.47
N TRP A 93 -4.07 1.27 4.03
CA TRP A 93 -4.57 0.18 4.89
C TRP A 93 -3.50 -0.91 4.97
N ILE A 94 -3.65 -1.77 5.97
CA ILE A 94 -2.70 -2.86 6.20
C ILE A 94 -2.98 -3.99 5.20
N TYR A 95 -1.92 -4.47 4.55
CA TYR A 95 -2.01 -5.66 3.72
C TYR A 95 -2.00 -6.89 4.64
N GLU A 96 -3.06 -7.68 4.56
CA GLU A 96 -3.28 -8.81 5.47
C GLU A 96 -3.06 -10.17 4.81
N GLY A 97 -2.42 -10.20 3.65
CA GLY A 97 -2.11 -11.44 2.94
C GLY A 97 -3.10 -11.81 1.86
N GLU A 98 -4.21 -11.13 1.76
CA GLU A 98 -5.21 -11.37 0.72
C GLU A 98 -4.91 -10.53 -0.51
N PRO A 99 -5.05 -11.09 -1.73
CA PRO A 99 -4.82 -10.30 -2.93
C PRO A 99 -5.72 -9.06 -3.01
N GLU A 100 -5.17 -7.98 -3.55
CA GLU A 100 -5.89 -6.73 -3.72
C GLU A 100 -6.44 -6.63 -5.13
N ASP A 101 -7.65 -6.09 -5.25
CA ASP A 101 -8.28 -5.90 -6.55
C ASP A 101 -7.67 -4.71 -7.30
N PHE A 102 -7.52 -4.88 -8.60
CA PHE A 102 -7.18 -3.75 -9.46
C PHE A 102 -8.11 -3.74 -10.68
N TYR A 103 -8.32 -2.55 -11.23
CA TYR A 103 -9.01 -2.45 -12.51
C TYR A 103 -8.53 -1.20 -13.25
N THR A 104 -8.55 -1.28 -14.58
CA THR A 104 -8.25 -0.15 -15.44
C THR A 104 -9.46 0.15 -16.30
N ASP A 105 -9.62 1.41 -16.58
CA ASP A 105 -10.77 1.89 -17.36
C ASP A 105 -10.41 2.01 -18.83
#